data_711d82860e220b030d7269ce7dbc8b23
#
_entry.id   711d82860e220b030d7269ce7dbc8b23
#
_cell.length_a   1.000
_cell.length_b   1.000
_cell.length_c   1.000
_cell.angle_alpha   90.00
_cell.angle_beta   90.00
_cell.angle_gamma   90.00
#
_symmetry.space_group_name_H-M   'P 1'
#
loop_
_entity.id
_entity.type
_entity.pdbx_description
1 polymer ?
#
loop_
_entity_poly.entity_id
_entity_poly.type
_entity_poly.pdbx_seq_one_letter_code
_entity_poly.pdbx_strand_id
1 'polypeptide(L)'
;MQFRRSHIHFSKLNAIFISHMHGDHCFGLMGLLSTLGMLGRTSKLRVYAPKDYEPLFKQQVEYFMQTMEYEMEMIPVDTEKQQIIYEDHSLTVETVPLKHRLPCCGFIFREKPTLPHIRRDMIDYYGIPISQINNIKNGADWTNGEGEVIPNEKLVTPADPPRSYAYMSDTRYIPNLWEKVKGVTLLYHESTYTSDQEDRAKIYNHSTARQAAMVARNAGVGKLLLGHYSAR
;
A
#
# COMPACT_ATOMS: atom_id res chain seq x y z
N MET A 1 -5.32 15.81 14.42
CA MET A 1 -5.20 14.48 13.77
C MET A 1 -4.08 14.49 12.74
N GLN A 2 -3.20 13.47 12.73
CA GLN A 2 -2.05 13.38 11.80
C GLN A 2 -2.51 13.30 10.33
N PHE A 3 -3.59 12.59 10.05
CA PHE A 3 -4.16 12.49 8.70
C PHE A 3 -4.44 13.87 8.05
N ARG A 4 -4.96 14.84 8.82
CA ARG A 4 -5.18 16.21 8.31
C ARG A 4 -3.87 16.97 8.05
N ARG A 5 -2.82 16.65 8.78
CA ARG A 5 -1.48 17.26 8.59
C ARG A 5 -0.76 16.71 7.36
N SER A 6 -1.12 15.51 6.90
CA SER A 6 -0.51 14.89 5.72
C SER A 6 -0.98 15.50 4.39
N HIS A 7 -1.97 16.43 4.41
CA HIS A 7 -2.58 17.05 3.22
C HIS A 7 -3.16 16.04 2.22
N ILE A 8 -3.42 14.80 2.65
CA ILE A 8 -4.09 13.79 1.82
C ILE A 8 -5.59 14.13 1.76
N HIS A 9 -6.13 14.20 0.56
CA HIS A 9 -7.55 14.41 0.35
C HIS A 9 -8.35 13.19 0.84
N PHE A 10 -9.20 13.38 1.83
CA PHE A 10 -10.01 12.29 2.42
C PHE A 10 -10.94 11.61 1.41
N SER A 11 -11.41 12.34 0.38
CA SER A 11 -12.25 11.79 -0.69
C SER A 11 -11.52 10.76 -1.57
N LYS A 12 -10.18 10.77 -1.59
CA LYS A 12 -9.35 9.81 -2.35
C LYS A 12 -8.97 8.57 -1.53
N LEU A 13 -9.33 8.51 -0.24
CA LEU A 13 -9.08 7.34 0.59
C LEU A 13 -10.10 6.25 0.26
N ASN A 14 -9.70 5.17 -0.38
CA ASN A 14 -10.59 4.09 -0.82
C ASN A 14 -10.55 2.88 0.11
N ALA A 15 -9.44 2.65 0.79
CA ALA A 15 -9.24 1.51 1.68
C ALA A 15 -8.33 1.85 2.85
N ILE A 16 -8.54 1.14 3.97
CA ILE A 16 -7.70 1.17 5.18
C ILE A 16 -7.29 -0.28 5.45
N PHE A 17 -6.02 -0.50 5.77
CA PHE A 17 -5.47 -1.81 6.06
C PHE A 17 -4.93 -1.82 7.49
N ILE A 18 -5.48 -2.70 8.34
CA ILE A 18 -5.10 -2.87 9.75
C ILE A 18 -4.33 -4.18 9.89
N SER A 19 -3.10 -4.08 10.36
CA SER A 19 -2.20 -5.23 10.48
C SER A 19 -2.59 -6.21 11.60
N HIS A 20 -3.04 -5.67 12.73
CA HIS A 20 -3.46 -6.43 13.91
C HIS A 20 -4.24 -5.54 14.89
N MET A 21 -4.79 -6.14 15.95
CA MET A 21 -5.77 -5.50 16.83
C MET A 21 -5.19 -5.01 18.16
N HIS A 22 -3.89 -4.67 18.26
CA HIS A 22 -3.41 -3.88 19.38
C HIS A 22 -3.95 -2.44 19.33
N GLY A 23 -4.17 -1.84 20.51
CA GLY A 23 -4.87 -0.56 20.60
C GLY A 23 -4.17 0.60 19.89
N ASP A 24 -2.85 0.64 19.92
CA ASP A 24 -2.02 1.63 19.21
C ASP A 24 -2.10 1.54 17.68
N HIS A 25 -2.58 0.42 17.15
CA HIS A 25 -2.80 0.21 15.71
C HIS A 25 -4.26 0.37 15.28
N CYS A 26 -5.25 0.19 16.17
CA CYS A 26 -6.67 0.16 15.79
C CYS A 26 -7.58 1.18 16.49
N PHE A 27 -7.25 1.67 17.68
CA PHE A 27 -8.16 2.57 18.43
C PHE A 27 -8.46 3.89 17.71
N GLY A 28 -7.58 4.35 16.84
CA GLY A 28 -7.83 5.54 16.04
C GLY A 28 -8.84 5.36 14.90
N LEU A 29 -9.20 4.10 14.56
CA LEU A 29 -10.04 3.79 13.40
C LEU A 29 -11.42 4.43 13.50
N MET A 30 -12.16 4.20 14.59
CA MET A 30 -13.53 4.72 14.76
C MET A 30 -13.55 6.24 14.74
N GLY A 31 -12.58 6.90 15.39
CA GLY A 31 -12.44 8.35 15.35
C GLY A 31 -12.13 8.89 13.95
N LEU A 32 -11.35 8.16 13.15
CA LEU A 32 -11.10 8.50 11.75
C LEU A 32 -12.38 8.36 10.92
N LEU A 33 -13.07 7.22 11.00
CA LEU A 33 -14.30 6.97 10.25
C LEU A 33 -15.37 8.02 10.56
N SER A 34 -15.61 8.33 11.85
CA SER A 34 -16.53 9.38 12.26
C SER A 34 -16.13 10.74 11.70
N THR A 35 -14.84 11.09 11.76
CA THR A 35 -14.35 12.36 11.21
C THR A 35 -14.57 12.47 9.70
N LEU A 36 -14.37 11.36 8.95
CA LEU A 36 -14.61 11.34 7.49
C LEU A 36 -16.08 11.63 7.17
N GLY A 37 -17.02 11.06 7.95
CA GLY A 37 -18.45 11.35 7.82
C GLY A 37 -18.78 12.83 8.12
N MET A 38 -18.26 13.38 9.21
CA MET A 38 -18.42 14.80 9.55
C MET A 38 -17.84 15.76 8.51
N LEU A 39 -16.85 15.32 7.73
CA LEU A 39 -16.27 16.07 6.61
C LEU A 39 -17.04 15.89 5.30
N GLY A 40 -18.20 15.23 5.33
CA GLY A 40 -19.08 15.09 4.18
C GLY A 40 -18.66 13.98 3.20
N ARG A 41 -18.02 12.92 3.69
CA ARG A 41 -17.74 11.76 2.85
C ARG A 41 -19.04 11.06 2.46
N THR A 42 -19.21 10.77 1.17
CA THR A 42 -20.35 10.01 0.63
C THR A 42 -19.90 8.70 -0.05
N SER A 43 -18.62 8.60 -0.46
CA SER A 43 -18.11 7.41 -1.14
C SER A 43 -17.81 6.27 -0.17
N LYS A 44 -18.10 5.03 -0.58
CA LYS A 44 -17.81 3.80 0.18
C LYS A 44 -16.34 3.74 0.62
N LEU A 45 -16.10 3.25 1.83
CA LEU A 45 -14.77 3.01 2.38
C LEU A 45 -14.65 1.56 2.85
N ARG A 46 -13.61 0.87 2.40
CA ARG A 46 -13.30 -0.49 2.81
C ARG A 46 -12.25 -0.51 3.91
N VAL A 47 -12.47 -1.35 4.92
CA VAL A 47 -11.52 -1.58 6.02
C VAL A 47 -11.10 -3.04 5.98
N TYR A 48 -9.86 -3.30 5.63
CA TYR A 48 -9.25 -4.62 5.66
C TYR A 48 -8.61 -4.83 7.02
N ALA A 49 -9.11 -5.79 7.80
CA ALA A 49 -8.65 -6.04 9.15
C ALA A 49 -8.73 -7.54 9.49
N PRO A 50 -7.99 -8.03 10.52
CA PRO A 50 -8.08 -9.41 10.96
C PRO A 50 -9.53 -9.87 11.14
N LYS A 51 -9.84 -11.07 10.70
CA LYS A 51 -11.22 -11.62 10.64
C LYS A 51 -11.96 -11.62 11.98
N ASP A 52 -11.24 -11.76 13.08
CA ASP A 52 -11.79 -11.78 14.44
C ASP A 52 -12.31 -10.39 14.90
N TYR A 53 -11.94 -9.33 14.21
CA TYR A 53 -12.44 -7.98 14.50
C TYR A 53 -13.85 -7.72 13.91
N GLU A 54 -14.32 -8.51 12.97
CA GLU A 54 -15.56 -8.23 12.23
C GLU A 54 -16.79 -8.04 13.12
N PRO A 55 -17.06 -8.90 14.14
CA PRO A 55 -18.22 -8.70 15.03
C PRO A 55 -18.14 -7.38 15.81
N LEU A 56 -16.97 -7.05 16.32
CA LEU A 56 -16.76 -5.81 17.06
C LEU A 56 -16.87 -4.58 16.15
N PHE A 57 -16.33 -4.65 14.94
CA PHE A 57 -16.47 -3.56 13.96
C PHE A 57 -17.93 -3.25 13.66
N LYS A 58 -18.75 -4.29 13.40
CA LYS A 58 -20.21 -4.14 13.15
C LYS A 58 -20.91 -3.46 14.32
N GLN A 59 -20.64 -3.90 15.54
CA GLN A 59 -21.21 -3.29 16.74
C GLN A 59 -20.79 -1.82 16.91
N GLN A 60 -19.54 -1.50 16.66
CA GLN A 60 -19.02 -0.13 16.76
C GLN A 60 -19.63 0.79 15.71
N VAL A 61 -19.74 0.31 14.46
CA VAL A 61 -20.38 1.08 13.37
C VAL A 61 -21.87 1.28 13.68
N GLU A 62 -22.58 0.25 14.10
CA GLU A 62 -23.99 0.33 14.47
C GLU A 62 -24.22 1.30 15.63
N TYR A 63 -23.34 1.32 16.62
CA TYR A 63 -23.49 2.17 17.79
C TYR A 63 -23.07 3.63 17.54
N PHE A 64 -21.93 3.85 16.88
CA PHE A 64 -21.34 5.19 16.77
C PHE A 64 -21.60 5.91 15.45
N MET A 65 -22.05 5.19 14.41
CA MET A 65 -22.06 5.71 13.02
C MET A 65 -23.46 5.72 12.38
N GLN A 66 -24.54 5.68 13.18
CA GLN A 66 -25.93 5.55 12.69
C GLN A 66 -26.36 6.66 11.71
N THR A 67 -25.75 7.84 11.79
CA THR A 67 -26.12 9.00 10.96
C THR A 67 -25.13 9.28 9.84
N MET A 68 -24.18 8.38 9.57
CA MET A 68 -23.18 8.57 8.53
C MET A 68 -23.77 8.27 7.14
N GLU A 69 -23.54 9.20 6.19
CA GLU A 69 -24.07 9.14 4.83
C GLU A 69 -23.25 8.25 3.87
N TYR A 70 -22.18 7.61 4.35
CA TYR A 70 -21.31 6.77 3.54
C TYR A 70 -21.26 5.33 4.05
N GLU A 71 -21.13 4.40 3.11
CA GLU A 71 -21.01 2.97 3.41
C GLU A 71 -19.61 2.63 3.92
N MET A 72 -19.56 1.90 5.04
CA MET A 72 -18.34 1.32 5.61
C MET A 72 -18.42 -0.19 5.51
N GLU A 73 -17.50 -0.80 4.77
CA GLU A 73 -17.45 -2.25 4.58
C GLU A 73 -16.17 -2.79 5.20
N MET A 74 -16.29 -3.75 6.11
CA MET A 74 -15.15 -4.50 6.60
C MET A 74 -14.93 -5.72 5.71
N ILE A 75 -13.68 -5.91 5.28
CA ILE A 75 -13.20 -7.08 4.56
C ILE A 75 -12.32 -7.88 5.51
N PRO A 76 -12.74 -9.08 5.93
CA PRO A 76 -11.97 -9.91 6.85
C PRO A 76 -10.70 -10.44 6.17
N VAL A 77 -9.56 -10.28 6.86
CA VAL A 77 -8.25 -10.71 6.40
C VAL A 77 -7.80 -11.95 7.18
N ASP A 78 -7.36 -12.98 6.45
CA ASP A 78 -6.66 -14.11 7.04
C ASP A 78 -5.18 -13.74 7.18
N THR A 79 -4.75 -13.44 8.41
CA THR A 79 -3.37 -13.01 8.71
C THR A 79 -2.33 -14.12 8.61
N GLU A 80 -2.76 -15.38 8.49
CA GLU A 80 -1.86 -16.53 8.40
C GLU A 80 -1.52 -16.91 6.95
N LYS A 81 -2.24 -16.33 5.98
CA LYS A 81 -2.04 -16.61 4.56
C LYS A 81 -1.40 -15.44 3.83
N GLN A 82 -0.52 -15.77 2.90
CA GLN A 82 -0.04 -14.83 1.90
C GLN A 82 -0.98 -14.88 0.70
N GLN A 83 -1.71 -13.80 0.45
CA GLN A 83 -2.70 -13.72 -0.63
C GLN A 83 -2.96 -12.28 -1.04
N ILE A 84 -3.36 -12.09 -2.30
CA ILE A 84 -3.85 -10.80 -2.77
C ILE A 84 -5.25 -10.58 -2.18
N ILE A 85 -5.42 -9.48 -1.42
CA ILE A 85 -6.68 -9.12 -0.76
C ILE A 85 -7.35 -7.90 -1.38
N TYR A 86 -6.61 -7.15 -2.18
CA TYR A 86 -7.11 -5.99 -2.92
C TYR A 86 -6.45 -5.92 -4.28
N GLU A 87 -7.24 -5.60 -5.29
CA GLU A 87 -6.75 -5.34 -6.63
C GLU A 87 -7.67 -4.34 -7.34
N ASP A 88 -7.06 -3.36 -8.01
CA ASP A 88 -7.74 -2.46 -8.91
C ASP A 88 -6.96 -2.29 -10.23
N HIS A 89 -7.29 -1.29 -11.05
CA HIS A 89 -6.61 -1.02 -12.31
C HIS A 89 -5.17 -0.54 -12.12
N SER A 90 -4.80 -0.03 -10.95
CA SER A 90 -3.53 0.64 -10.68
C SER A 90 -2.59 -0.14 -9.76
N LEU A 91 -3.12 -0.93 -8.83
CA LEU A 91 -2.30 -1.62 -7.85
C LEU A 91 -2.92 -2.93 -7.33
N THR A 92 -2.09 -3.74 -6.69
CA THR A 92 -2.48 -4.89 -5.87
C THR A 92 -2.00 -4.72 -4.44
N VAL A 93 -2.71 -5.31 -3.48
CA VAL A 93 -2.26 -5.43 -2.08
C VAL A 93 -2.25 -6.88 -1.66
N GLU A 94 -1.11 -7.32 -1.18
CA GLU A 94 -0.85 -8.70 -0.75
C GLU A 94 -0.56 -8.72 0.75
N THR A 95 -1.05 -9.72 1.47
CA THR A 95 -0.73 -9.97 2.89
C THR A 95 0.58 -10.73 3.03
N VAL A 96 1.30 -10.46 4.11
CA VAL A 96 2.49 -11.22 4.53
C VAL A 96 2.32 -11.63 5.98
N PRO A 97 2.20 -12.95 6.29
CA PRO A 97 2.11 -13.42 7.67
C PRO A 97 3.30 -12.96 8.53
N LEU A 98 3.01 -12.39 9.67
CA LEU A 98 3.98 -11.93 10.66
C LEU A 98 3.87 -12.73 11.96
N LYS A 99 4.86 -12.59 12.82
CA LYS A 99 4.93 -13.34 14.09
C LYS A 99 4.86 -12.37 15.28
N HIS A 100 3.67 -12.18 15.78
CA HIS A 100 3.41 -11.31 16.93
C HIS A 100 2.55 -12.04 17.98
N ARG A 101 2.13 -11.34 19.06
CA ARG A 101 1.28 -11.90 20.13
C ARG A 101 -0.15 -12.13 19.68
N LEU A 102 -0.67 -11.23 18.84
CA LEU A 102 -1.97 -11.35 18.19
C LEU A 102 -1.78 -11.78 16.73
N PRO A 103 -2.82 -12.34 16.10
CA PRO A 103 -2.83 -12.55 14.66
C PRO A 103 -2.45 -11.27 13.92
N CYS A 104 -1.36 -11.31 13.15
CA CYS A 104 -0.76 -10.12 12.54
C CYS A 104 -0.25 -10.42 11.13
N CYS A 105 -0.45 -9.48 10.22
CA CYS A 105 0.16 -9.51 8.90
C CYS A 105 0.72 -8.14 8.50
N GLY A 106 1.72 -8.17 7.66
CA GLY A 106 2.14 -7.02 6.87
C GLY A 106 1.39 -6.96 5.55
N PHE A 107 1.61 -5.88 4.80
CA PHE A 107 1.00 -5.65 3.49
C PHE A 107 2.05 -5.23 2.48
N ILE A 108 1.96 -5.74 1.26
CA ILE A 108 2.78 -5.28 0.13
C ILE A 108 1.85 -4.66 -0.90
N PHE A 109 2.05 -3.38 -1.17
CA PHE A 109 1.39 -2.62 -2.22
C PHE A 109 2.29 -2.63 -3.45
N ARG A 110 1.77 -3.05 -4.60
CA ARG A 110 2.52 -3.06 -5.87
C ARG A 110 1.73 -2.34 -6.93
N GLU A 111 2.32 -1.28 -7.50
CA GLU A 111 1.77 -0.63 -8.69
C GLU A 111 1.79 -1.63 -9.86
N LYS A 112 0.76 -1.58 -10.68
CA LYS A 112 0.74 -2.29 -11.97
C LYS A 112 1.55 -1.50 -13.00
N PRO A 113 2.19 -2.16 -13.96
CA PRO A 113 2.85 -1.47 -15.06
C PRO A 113 1.89 -0.53 -15.78
N THR A 114 2.35 0.66 -16.11
CA THR A 114 1.63 1.64 -16.91
C THR A 114 2.09 1.61 -18.37
N LEU A 115 1.26 2.15 -19.26
CA LEU A 115 1.66 2.31 -20.65
C LEU A 115 2.76 3.36 -20.80
N PRO A 116 3.62 3.25 -21.83
CA PRO A 116 4.60 4.28 -22.17
C PRO A 116 4.00 5.67 -22.26
N HIS A 117 4.83 6.68 -22.04
CA HIS A 117 4.42 8.08 -22.20
C HIS A 117 4.57 8.49 -23.65
N ILE A 118 3.48 9.03 -24.24
CA ILE A 118 3.57 9.59 -25.58
C ILE A 118 4.32 10.93 -25.52
N ARG A 119 5.18 11.16 -26.48
CA ARG A 119 5.94 12.40 -26.64
C ARG A 119 5.05 13.49 -27.20
N ARG A 120 4.79 14.53 -26.41
CA ARG A 120 3.90 15.63 -26.79
C ARG A 120 4.42 16.40 -28.00
N ASP A 121 5.71 16.63 -28.08
CA ASP A 121 6.37 17.28 -29.21
C ASP A 121 6.15 16.52 -30.53
N MET A 122 6.07 15.19 -30.47
CA MET A 122 5.80 14.35 -31.65
C MET A 122 4.31 14.37 -32.06
N ILE A 123 3.40 14.50 -31.09
CA ILE A 123 1.97 14.68 -31.38
C ILE A 123 1.77 15.93 -32.25
N ASP A 124 2.35 17.03 -31.81
CA ASP A 124 2.20 18.32 -32.48
C ASP A 124 2.93 18.32 -33.85
N TYR A 125 4.12 17.74 -33.90
CA TYR A 125 4.95 17.69 -35.12
C TYR A 125 4.33 16.84 -36.25
N TYR A 126 3.84 15.64 -35.91
CA TYR A 126 3.26 14.72 -36.88
C TYR A 126 1.73 14.83 -37.03
N GLY A 127 1.07 15.76 -36.33
CA GLY A 127 -0.37 15.96 -36.36
C GLY A 127 -1.17 14.75 -35.90
N ILE A 128 -0.66 14.03 -34.86
CA ILE A 128 -1.27 12.76 -34.40
C ILE A 128 -2.63 13.01 -33.76
N PRO A 129 -3.72 12.44 -34.27
CA PRO A 129 -5.04 12.58 -33.66
C PRO A 129 -5.10 11.95 -32.26
N ILE A 130 -5.89 12.54 -31.36
CA ILE A 130 -6.07 12.00 -29.98
C ILE A 130 -6.57 10.54 -30.01
N SER A 131 -7.39 10.17 -30.99
CA SER A 131 -7.90 8.80 -31.17
C SER A 131 -6.80 7.74 -31.39
N GLN A 132 -5.61 8.13 -31.86
CA GLN A 132 -4.49 7.23 -32.12
C GLN A 132 -3.51 7.12 -30.94
N ILE A 133 -3.58 8.03 -29.97
CA ILE A 133 -2.65 8.04 -28.83
C ILE A 133 -2.63 6.71 -28.08
N ASN A 134 -3.80 6.10 -27.86
CA ASN A 134 -3.88 4.81 -27.18
C ASN A 134 -3.23 3.67 -27.99
N ASN A 135 -3.41 3.66 -29.30
CA ASN A 135 -2.80 2.66 -30.17
C ASN A 135 -1.27 2.77 -30.14
N ILE A 136 -0.76 3.99 -30.23
CA ILE A 136 0.68 4.28 -30.16
C ILE A 136 1.24 3.88 -28.80
N LYS A 137 0.58 4.22 -27.69
CA LYS A 137 0.99 3.79 -26.35
C LYS A 137 0.99 2.28 -26.15
N ASN A 138 0.22 1.54 -26.94
CA ASN A 138 0.20 0.07 -26.96
C ASN A 138 1.17 -0.53 -27.99
N GLY A 139 2.08 0.28 -28.56
CA GLY A 139 3.16 -0.21 -29.43
C GLY A 139 2.93 -0.03 -30.92
N ALA A 140 1.83 0.59 -31.36
CA ALA A 140 1.60 0.82 -32.79
C ALA A 140 2.52 1.93 -33.33
N ASP A 141 3.02 1.75 -34.55
CA ASP A 141 3.61 2.81 -35.35
C ASP A 141 2.51 3.80 -35.80
N TRP A 142 2.93 4.99 -36.23
CA TRP A 142 2.02 5.99 -36.79
C TRP A 142 2.30 6.20 -38.27
N THR A 143 1.26 6.10 -39.09
CA THR A 143 1.35 6.49 -40.53
C THR A 143 0.69 7.85 -40.72
N ASN A 144 1.46 8.83 -41.20
CA ASN A 144 0.97 10.18 -41.44
C ASN A 144 0.12 10.26 -42.74
N GLY A 145 -0.46 11.44 -43.01
CA GLY A 145 -1.29 11.66 -44.21
C GLY A 145 -0.58 11.52 -45.54
N GLU A 146 0.74 11.50 -45.56
CA GLU A 146 1.60 11.35 -46.73
C GLU A 146 2.05 9.88 -46.94
N GLY A 147 1.62 8.98 -46.05
CA GLY A 147 1.97 7.55 -46.12
C GLY A 147 3.32 7.18 -45.49
N GLU A 148 4.00 8.12 -44.81
CA GLU A 148 5.23 7.85 -44.07
C GLU A 148 4.92 7.14 -42.75
N VAL A 149 5.63 6.03 -42.50
CA VAL A 149 5.54 5.27 -41.25
C VAL A 149 6.56 5.77 -40.25
N ILE A 150 6.09 6.30 -39.13
CA ILE A 150 6.89 6.75 -38.00
C ILE A 150 6.94 5.63 -36.94
N PRO A 151 8.13 5.06 -36.66
CA PRO A 151 8.27 3.98 -35.69
C PRO A 151 7.86 4.42 -34.28
N ASN A 152 7.20 3.50 -33.54
CA ASN A 152 6.71 3.72 -32.17
C ASN A 152 7.78 4.28 -31.22
N GLU A 153 9.00 3.75 -31.29
CA GLU A 153 10.14 4.19 -30.45
C GLU A 153 10.47 5.68 -30.56
N LYS A 154 10.10 6.34 -31.67
CA LYS A 154 10.25 7.81 -31.84
C LYS A 154 9.12 8.57 -31.17
N LEU A 155 7.97 7.94 -30.97
CA LEU A 155 6.73 8.56 -30.52
C LEU A 155 6.51 8.44 -29.02
N VAL A 156 7.18 7.50 -28.34
CA VAL A 156 7.01 7.24 -26.92
C VAL A 156 8.33 7.30 -26.15
N THR A 157 8.21 7.53 -24.84
CA THR A 157 9.27 7.29 -23.87
C THR A 157 8.84 6.17 -22.94
N PRO A 158 9.77 5.37 -22.38
CA PRO A 158 9.41 4.29 -21.46
C PRO A 158 8.50 4.76 -20.32
N ALA A 159 7.61 3.90 -19.89
CA ALA A 159 6.82 4.12 -18.68
C ALA A 159 7.71 4.22 -17.45
N ASP A 160 7.27 4.94 -16.44
CA ASP A 160 7.92 4.90 -15.13
C ASP A 160 7.88 3.47 -14.57
N PRO A 161 8.98 3.01 -13.94
CA PRO A 161 9.00 1.70 -13.31
C PRO A 161 7.96 1.64 -12.20
N PRO A 162 7.17 0.54 -12.11
CA PRO A 162 6.15 0.40 -11.06
C PRO A 162 6.82 0.38 -9.69
N ARG A 163 6.28 1.16 -8.77
CA ARG A 163 6.76 1.25 -7.38
C ARG A 163 6.10 0.20 -6.52
N SER A 164 6.76 -0.14 -5.42
CA SER A 164 6.20 -1.04 -4.42
C SER A 164 6.53 -0.57 -3.01
N TYR A 165 5.56 -0.75 -2.11
CA TYR A 165 5.69 -0.42 -0.70
C TYR A 165 5.34 -1.64 0.14
N ALA A 166 6.25 -2.06 1.01
CA ALA A 166 6.00 -3.12 1.98
C ALA A 166 5.90 -2.50 3.39
N TYR A 167 4.79 -2.75 4.07
CA TYR A 167 4.55 -2.38 5.46
C TYR A 167 4.64 -3.63 6.32
N MET A 168 5.77 -3.82 7.00
CA MET A 168 5.98 -4.88 7.98
C MET A 168 5.77 -4.30 9.37
N SER A 169 4.59 -4.59 9.92
CA SER A 169 4.18 -4.16 11.25
C SER A 169 4.90 -4.95 12.34
N ASP A 170 4.32 -5.00 13.53
CA ASP A 170 4.87 -5.66 14.70
C ASP A 170 5.17 -7.13 14.43
N THR A 171 6.40 -7.50 14.59
CA THR A 171 6.84 -8.88 14.36
C THR A 171 8.17 -9.17 15.04
N ARG A 172 8.30 -10.35 15.62
CA ARG A 172 9.64 -10.83 15.90
C ARG A 172 10.41 -11.04 14.60
N TYR A 173 11.72 -11.04 14.67
CA TYR A 173 12.58 -11.32 13.52
C TYR A 173 12.22 -12.65 12.85
N ILE A 174 11.95 -12.60 11.55
CA ILE A 174 11.68 -13.75 10.69
C ILE A 174 12.86 -13.86 9.70
N PRO A 175 13.73 -14.87 9.79
CA PRO A 175 14.96 -14.96 9.00
C PRO A 175 14.77 -14.87 7.49
N ASN A 176 13.69 -15.47 6.96
CA ASN A 176 13.39 -15.52 5.52
C ASN A 176 12.35 -14.47 5.07
N LEU A 177 12.02 -13.47 5.90
CA LEU A 177 11.08 -12.39 5.52
C LEU A 177 11.57 -11.62 4.29
N TRP A 178 12.90 -11.53 4.11
CA TRP A 178 13.51 -10.86 2.96
C TRP A 178 13.05 -11.44 1.61
N GLU A 179 12.73 -12.74 1.53
CA GLU A 179 12.23 -13.38 0.30
C GLU A 179 10.88 -12.78 -0.11
N LYS A 180 10.03 -12.46 0.88
CA LYS A 180 8.69 -11.89 0.66
C LYS A 180 8.73 -10.46 0.18
N VAL A 181 9.69 -9.68 0.67
CA VAL A 181 9.83 -8.24 0.36
C VAL A 181 10.95 -7.96 -0.64
N LYS A 182 11.40 -8.98 -1.37
CA LYS A 182 12.51 -8.86 -2.32
C LYS A 182 12.28 -7.75 -3.34
N GLY A 183 13.24 -6.83 -3.44
CA GLY A 183 13.28 -5.77 -4.44
C GLY A 183 12.20 -4.70 -4.31
N VAL A 184 11.47 -4.61 -3.17
CA VAL A 184 10.48 -3.55 -3.01
C VAL A 184 11.14 -2.17 -3.01
N THR A 185 10.45 -1.18 -3.57
CA THR A 185 10.97 0.19 -3.66
C THR A 185 11.17 0.83 -2.29
N LEU A 186 10.21 0.60 -1.38
CA LEU A 186 10.25 1.10 0.00
C LEU A 186 9.78 -0.01 0.94
N LEU A 187 10.60 -0.33 1.94
CA LEU A 187 10.24 -1.20 3.05
C LEU A 187 10.07 -0.36 4.32
N TYR A 188 8.88 -0.34 4.90
CA TYR A 188 8.68 0.00 6.31
C TYR A 188 8.83 -1.29 7.14
N HIS A 189 9.65 -1.24 8.17
CA HIS A 189 9.80 -2.34 9.11
C HIS A 189 9.84 -1.79 10.54
N GLU A 190 9.13 -2.47 11.46
CA GLU A 190 9.24 -2.14 12.88
C GLU A 190 10.68 -2.28 13.37
N SER A 191 11.03 -1.51 14.37
CA SER A 191 12.35 -1.49 15.01
C SER A 191 12.22 -1.05 16.47
N THR A 192 11.35 -1.75 17.18
CA THR A 192 10.95 -1.42 18.54
C THR A 192 12.14 -1.36 19.50
N TYR A 193 13.15 -2.19 19.27
CA TYR A 193 14.31 -2.32 20.15
C TYR A 193 15.62 -2.01 19.45
N THR A 194 16.61 -1.57 20.23
CA THR A 194 18.01 -1.46 19.82
C THR A 194 18.70 -2.84 19.86
N SER A 195 19.87 -2.97 19.23
CA SER A 195 20.55 -4.26 19.07
C SER A 195 20.99 -4.90 20.38
N ASP A 196 21.26 -4.10 21.41
CA ASP A 196 21.60 -4.55 22.78
C ASP A 196 20.39 -5.10 23.56
N GLN A 197 19.17 -4.88 23.05
CA GLN A 197 17.93 -5.36 23.63
C GLN A 197 17.29 -6.51 22.83
N GLU A 198 18.08 -7.28 22.07
CA GLU A 198 17.57 -8.36 21.21
C GLU A 198 16.78 -9.42 21.98
N ASP A 199 17.21 -9.78 23.20
CA ASP A 199 16.49 -10.74 24.04
C ASP A 199 15.09 -10.23 24.40
N ARG A 200 14.94 -8.92 24.70
CA ARG A 200 13.65 -8.32 24.96
C ARG A 200 12.78 -8.31 23.70
N ALA A 201 13.36 -7.96 22.55
CA ALA A 201 12.66 -8.01 21.28
C ALA A 201 12.06 -9.41 21.04
N LYS A 202 12.84 -10.47 21.29
CA LYS A 202 12.40 -11.86 21.15
C LYS A 202 11.26 -12.20 22.12
N ILE A 203 11.36 -11.81 23.40
CA ILE A 203 10.33 -12.07 24.42
C ILE A 203 9.00 -11.39 24.06
N TYR A 204 9.05 -10.16 23.57
CA TYR A 204 7.86 -9.36 23.27
C TYR A 204 7.37 -9.50 21.81
N ASN A 205 7.99 -10.39 21.01
CA ASN A 205 7.70 -10.61 19.60
C ASN A 205 7.82 -9.32 18.75
N HIS A 206 8.93 -8.63 18.92
CA HIS A 206 9.35 -7.48 18.14
C HIS A 206 10.72 -7.70 17.50
N SER A 207 11.12 -6.76 16.66
CA SER A 207 12.43 -6.76 16.01
C SER A 207 13.33 -5.63 16.54
N THR A 208 14.63 -5.80 16.31
CA THR A 208 15.59 -4.72 16.48
C THR A 208 15.84 -3.97 15.18
N ALA A 209 16.31 -2.72 15.27
CA ALA A 209 16.70 -1.94 14.09
C ALA A 209 17.76 -2.65 13.23
N ARG A 210 18.69 -3.40 13.85
CA ARG A 210 19.67 -4.23 13.14
C ARG A 210 19.00 -5.34 12.33
N GLN A 211 18.04 -6.05 12.94
CA GLN A 211 17.29 -7.11 12.26
C GLN A 211 16.47 -6.59 11.08
N ALA A 212 15.81 -5.44 11.25
CA ALA A 212 15.12 -4.75 10.15
C ALA A 212 16.08 -4.39 9.00
N ALA A 213 17.29 -3.87 9.33
CA ALA A 213 18.32 -3.59 8.34
C ALA A 213 18.86 -4.84 7.63
N MET A 214 18.96 -5.97 8.34
CA MET A 214 19.34 -7.26 7.74
C MET A 214 18.31 -7.74 6.73
N VAL A 215 17.01 -7.66 7.06
CA VAL A 215 15.93 -7.98 6.13
C VAL A 215 16.02 -7.09 4.89
N ALA A 216 16.14 -5.78 5.06
CA ALA A 216 16.23 -4.83 3.97
C ALA A 216 17.42 -5.09 3.04
N ARG A 217 18.60 -5.33 3.61
CA ARG A 217 19.83 -5.62 2.85
C ARG A 217 19.71 -6.92 2.05
N ASN A 218 19.23 -7.99 2.69
CA ASN A 218 19.10 -9.29 2.04
C ASN A 218 18.01 -9.28 0.94
N ALA A 219 16.97 -8.48 1.13
CA ALA A 219 15.92 -8.29 0.14
C ALA A 219 16.32 -7.37 -1.03
N GLY A 220 17.40 -6.59 -0.90
CA GLY A 220 17.80 -5.63 -1.91
C GLY A 220 16.74 -4.53 -2.12
N VAL A 221 16.13 -4.04 -1.03
CA VAL A 221 15.10 -2.99 -1.11
C VAL A 221 15.69 -1.64 -1.52
N GLY A 222 14.92 -0.81 -2.21
CA GLY A 222 15.38 0.52 -2.62
C GLY A 222 15.61 1.46 -1.43
N LYS A 223 14.71 1.47 -0.45
CA LYS A 223 14.82 2.26 0.79
C LYS A 223 14.22 1.49 1.96
N LEU A 224 14.79 1.69 3.15
CA LEU A 224 14.26 1.23 4.43
C LEU A 224 13.77 2.41 5.25
N LEU A 225 12.54 2.31 5.76
CA LEU A 225 11.97 3.20 6.75
C LEU A 225 11.78 2.42 8.05
N LEU A 226 12.47 2.84 9.10
CA LEU A 226 12.31 2.28 10.45
C LEU A 226 11.21 3.02 11.20
N GLY A 227 10.42 2.30 11.99
CA GLY A 227 9.38 2.88 12.80
C GLY A 227 9.05 2.02 14.01
N HIS A 228 8.00 2.38 14.73
CA HIS A 228 7.54 1.67 15.93
C HIS A 228 8.64 1.60 17.02
N TYR A 229 9.21 2.75 17.37
CA TYR A 229 10.26 2.82 18.38
C TYR A 229 9.67 2.71 19.80
N SER A 230 10.30 1.90 20.66
CA SER A 230 9.96 1.89 22.09
C SER A 230 10.27 3.26 22.71
N ALA A 231 9.36 3.74 23.53
CA ALA A 231 9.57 4.93 24.35
C ALA A 231 10.41 4.68 25.65
N ARG A 232 10.90 3.46 25.83
CA ARG A 232 11.60 2.99 27.07
C ARG A 232 13.04 2.67 26.79
#